data_f1291216041d3556047df9f5d7b67519
#
_entry.id   f1291216041d3556047df9f5d7b67519
#
_cell.length_a   1.000
_cell.length_b   1.000
_cell.length_c   1.000
_cell.angle_alpha   90.00
_cell.angle_beta   90.00
_cell.angle_gamma   90.00
#
_symmetry.space_group_name_H-M   'P 1'
#
loop_
_entity.id
_entity.type
_entity.pdbx_description
1 polymer ?
#
loop_
_entity_poly.entity_id
_entity_poly.type
_entity_poly.pdbx_seq_one_letter_code
_entity_poly.pdbx_strand_id
1 'polypeptide(L)'
;QVIPDGNQWDGMFDSVELEERMKREAEADLRQQFEDAQQHLWDRMHDVLERVATSCAAYGTVIDPVTGKEKKTGVFRNTMLDNVKELVDVLPFLNVTDDDRIAKHCEEMRTKIAAYSCDQLRENEALCKKVGQDANDILAAMSAYGAAS
;
A
#
# COMPACT_ATOMS: atom_id res chain seq x y z
N GLN A 1 45.31 -41.96 -23.26
CA GLN A 1 45.42 -41.20 -22.02
C GLN A 1 44.87 -39.77 -22.19
N VAL A 2 43.99 -39.45 -21.43
CA VAL A 2 43.41 -38.10 -21.43
C VAL A 2 44.24 -37.20 -20.54
N ILE A 3 44.54 -36.06 -21.08
CA ILE A 3 45.19 -35.03 -20.29
C ILE A 3 44.08 -34.04 -19.90
N PRO A 4 43.62 -34.13 -18.70
CA PRO A 4 42.50 -33.31 -18.30
C PRO A 4 42.86 -31.88 -17.93
N ASP A 5 44.12 -31.56 -17.93
CA ASP A 5 44.56 -30.24 -17.43
C ASP A 5 43.88 -29.08 -18.18
N GLY A 6 43.84 -29.14 -19.52
CA GLY A 6 43.12 -28.13 -20.29
C GLY A 6 41.64 -28.12 -20.02
N ASN A 7 41.06 -29.31 -19.94
CA ASN A 7 39.64 -29.45 -19.65
C ASN A 7 39.29 -29.00 -18.19
N GLN A 8 40.20 -29.29 -17.29
CA GLN A 8 40.03 -28.84 -15.88
C GLN A 8 40.06 -27.33 -15.78
N TRP A 9 40.99 -26.69 -16.49
CA TRP A 9 41.06 -25.24 -16.53
C TRP A 9 39.81 -24.63 -17.14
N ASP A 10 39.35 -25.17 -18.28
CA ASP A 10 38.13 -24.72 -18.91
C ASP A 10 36.93 -24.89 -17.98
N GLY A 11 36.88 -26.01 -17.25
CA GLY A 11 35.84 -26.26 -16.30
C GLY A 11 35.87 -25.29 -15.11
N MET A 12 37.09 -24.90 -14.69
CA MET A 12 37.23 -23.90 -13.63
C MET A 12 36.72 -22.53 -14.05
N PHE A 13 37.07 -22.09 -15.25
CA PHE A 13 36.59 -20.82 -15.80
C PHE A 13 35.07 -20.84 -15.97
N ASP A 14 34.55 -21.93 -16.50
CA ASP A 14 33.11 -22.09 -16.65
C ASP A 14 32.39 -22.10 -15.28
N SER A 15 33.01 -22.70 -14.27
CA SER A 15 32.48 -22.69 -12.91
C SER A 15 32.44 -21.29 -12.31
N VAL A 16 33.51 -20.50 -12.50
CA VAL A 16 33.56 -19.12 -12.01
C VAL A 16 32.52 -18.27 -12.73
N GLU A 17 32.42 -18.40 -14.04
CA GLU A 17 31.40 -17.68 -14.81
C GLU A 17 30.01 -18.07 -14.41
N LEU A 18 29.78 -19.36 -14.15
CA LEU A 18 28.49 -19.87 -13.70
C LEU A 18 28.14 -19.30 -12.31
N GLU A 19 29.12 -19.30 -11.39
CA GLU A 19 28.91 -18.73 -10.04
C GLU A 19 28.56 -17.25 -10.14
N GLU A 20 29.27 -16.49 -10.95
CA GLU A 20 29.00 -15.07 -11.13
C GLU A 20 27.62 -14.84 -11.77
N ARG A 21 27.25 -15.68 -12.73
CA ARG A 21 25.93 -15.61 -13.35
C ARG A 21 24.83 -15.93 -12.35
N MET A 22 25.01 -16.99 -11.57
CA MET A 22 24.04 -17.38 -10.55
C MET A 22 23.90 -16.31 -9.49
N LYS A 23 25.02 -15.68 -9.11
CA LYS A 23 24.99 -14.58 -8.16
C LYS A 23 24.22 -13.38 -8.70
N ARG A 24 24.46 -13.00 -9.96
CA ARG A 24 23.74 -11.90 -10.60
C ARG A 24 22.26 -12.20 -10.74
N GLU A 25 21.92 -13.45 -11.10
CA GLU A 25 20.52 -13.87 -11.19
C GLU A 25 19.85 -13.84 -9.82
N ALA A 26 20.54 -14.30 -8.78
CA ALA A 26 20.02 -14.26 -7.42
C ALA A 26 19.81 -12.83 -6.93
N GLU A 27 20.74 -11.93 -7.24
CA GLU A 27 20.61 -10.50 -6.90
C GLU A 27 19.45 -9.85 -7.65
N ALA A 28 19.28 -10.20 -8.94
CA ALA A 28 18.18 -9.69 -9.74
C ALA A 28 16.83 -10.21 -9.23
N ASP A 29 16.76 -11.50 -8.87
CA ASP A 29 15.55 -12.09 -8.29
C ASP A 29 15.20 -11.45 -6.97
N LEU A 30 16.19 -11.22 -6.11
CA LEU A 30 15.98 -10.57 -4.82
C LEU A 30 15.47 -9.15 -5.00
N ARG A 31 16.04 -8.40 -5.93
CA ARG A 31 15.60 -7.04 -6.25
C ARG A 31 14.15 -7.06 -6.73
N GLN A 32 13.81 -8.00 -7.61
CA GLN A 32 12.45 -8.14 -8.12
C GLN A 32 11.47 -8.46 -6.98
N GLN A 33 11.86 -9.32 -6.04
CA GLN A 33 11.04 -9.63 -4.87
C GLN A 33 10.80 -8.41 -4.01
N PHE A 34 11.82 -7.57 -3.81
CA PHE A 34 11.66 -6.32 -3.05
C PHE A 34 10.73 -5.34 -3.77
N GLU A 35 10.88 -5.21 -5.10
CA GLU A 35 10.02 -4.35 -5.89
C GLU A 35 8.57 -4.83 -5.84
N ASP A 36 8.34 -6.13 -5.96
CA ASP A 36 7.01 -6.72 -5.89
C ASP A 36 6.39 -6.52 -4.50
N ALA A 37 7.18 -6.74 -3.45
CA ALA A 37 6.72 -6.53 -2.08
C ALA A 37 6.32 -5.08 -1.85
N GLN A 38 7.12 -4.14 -2.37
CA GLN A 38 6.84 -2.71 -2.26
C GLN A 38 5.59 -2.33 -3.04
N GLN A 39 5.41 -2.88 -4.24
CA GLN A 39 4.20 -2.67 -5.02
C GLN A 39 2.97 -3.20 -4.29
N HIS A 40 3.07 -4.34 -3.62
CA HIS A 40 1.97 -4.87 -2.79
C HIS A 40 1.61 -3.93 -1.65
N LEU A 41 2.61 -3.30 -1.01
CA LEU A 41 2.34 -2.29 0.03
C LEU A 41 1.59 -1.10 -0.53
N TRP A 42 2.02 -0.57 -1.67
CA TRP A 42 1.33 0.52 -2.35
C TRP A 42 -0.11 0.15 -2.69
N ASP A 43 -0.32 -1.04 -3.21
CA ASP A 43 -1.65 -1.53 -3.57
C ASP A 43 -2.55 -1.64 -2.33
N ARG A 44 -2.03 -2.16 -1.23
CA ARG A 44 -2.79 -2.28 0.02
C ARG A 44 -3.14 -0.91 0.59
N MET A 45 -2.19 0.03 0.59
CA MET A 45 -2.43 1.41 1.02
C MET A 45 -3.50 2.05 0.15
N HIS A 46 -3.39 1.89 -1.16
CA HIS A 46 -4.35 2.40 -2.12
C HIS A 46 -5.75 1.85 -1.85
N ASP A 47 -5.87 0.54 -1.68
CA ASP A 47 -7.16 -0.11 -1.48
C ASP A 47 -7.88 0.37 -0.22
N VAL A 48 -7.17 0.47 0.91
CA VAL A 48 -7.80 0.92 2.16
C VAL A 48 -8.17 2.40 2.10
N LEU A 49 -7.33 3.22 1.48
CA LEU A 49 -7.59 4.65 1.32
C LEU A 49 -8.74 4.91 0.37
N GLU A 50 -8.80 4.20 -0.74
CA GLU A 50 -9.90 4.31 -1.70
C GLU A 50 -11.22 3.95 -1.06
N ARG A 51 -11.24 2.90 -0.25
CA ARG A 51 -12.44 2.49 0.47
C ARG A 51 -12.91 3.58 1.43
N VAL A 52 -11.98 4.17 2.19
CA VAL A 52 -12.29 5.28 3.10
C VAL A 52 -12.84 6.48 2.32
N ALA A 53 -12.12 6.87 1.26
CA ALA A 53 -12.51 8.03 0.45
C ALA A 53 -13.90 7.83 -0.18
N THR A 54 -14.14 6.68 -0.78
CA THR A 54 -15.42 6.35 -1.44
C THR A 54 -16.55 6.27 -0.43
N SER A 55 -16.33 5.57 0.68
CA SER A 55 -17.36 5.38 1.71
C SER A 55 -17.72 6.69 2.39
N CYS A 56 -16.73 7.50 2.72
CA CYS A 56 -16.96 8.80 3.37
C CYS A 56 -17.61 9.82 2.43
N ALA A 57 -17.27 9.76 1.14
CA ALA A 57 -17.90 10.63 0.15
C ALA A 57 -19.38 10.29 -0.05
N ALA A 58 -19.72 8.99 -0.01
CA ALA A 58 -21.09 8.53 -0.16
C ALA A 58 -21.91 8.65 1.13
N TYR A 59 -21.26 8.79 2.28
CA TYR A 59 -21.94 8.88 3.58
C TYR A 59 -22.56 10.25 3.75
N GLY A 60 -23.82 10.28 4.15
CA GLY A 60 -24.49 11.55 4.41
C GLY A 60 -25.97 11.35 4.63
N THR A 61 -26.66 12.45 4.82
CA THR A 61 -28.13 12.50 4.96
C THR A 61 -28.69 13.18 3.75
N VAL A 62 -29.59 12.50 3.04
CA VAL A 62 -30.35 13.09 1.94
C VAL A 62 -31.84 13.10 2.31
N ILE A 63 -32.54 14.09 1.77
CA ILE A 63 -34.00 14.19 1.95
C ILE A 63 -34.65 13.45 0.80
N ASP A 64 -35.53 12.49 1.12
CA ASP A 64 -36.31 11.78 0.13
C ASP A 64 -37.29 12.76 -0.50
N PRO A 65 -37.23 12.99 -1.82
CA PRO A 65 -38.13 13.95 -2.49
C PRO A 65 -39.56 13.51 -2.49
N VAL A 66 -39.84 12.23 -2.26
CA VAL A 66 -41.20 11.69 -2.25
C VAL A 66 -41.82 11.79 -0.86
N THR A 67 -41.10 11.40 0.19
CA THR A 67 -41.63 11.33 1.56
C THR A 67 -41.23 12.54 2.44
N GLY A 68 -40.26 13.32 2.02
CA GLY A 68 -39.71 14.42 2.78
C GLY A 68 -38.90 13.99 4.03
N LYS A 69 -38.68 12.68 4.19
CA LYS A 69 -37.92 12.12 5.33
C LYS A 69 -36.43 12.12 5.05
N GLU A 70 -35.67 12.28 6.11
CA GLU A 70 -34.22 12.14 6.04
C GLU A 70 -33.86 10.68 5.88
N LYS A 71 -32.95 10.42 4.94
CA LYS A 71 -32.42 9.08 4.68
C LYS A 71 -30.91 9.14 4.71
N LYS A 72 -30.30 8.24 5.48
CA LYS A 72 -28.85 8.10 5.49
C LYS A 72 -28.40 7.27 4.31
N THR A 73 -27.34 7.73 3.64
CA THR A 73 -26.70 7.05 2.50
C THR A 73 -25.28 6.70 2.84
N GLY A 74 -24.72 5.73 2.13
CA GLY A 74 -23.30 5.39 2.24
C GLY A 74 -22.94 4.69 3.54
N VAL A 75 -23.66 3.61 3.89
CA VAL A 75 -23.36 2.83 5.09
C VAL A 75 -22.00 2.15 4.93
N PHE A 76 -21.15 2.24 5.96
CA PHE A 76 -19.86 1.55 5.98
C PHE A 76 -19.73 0.73 7.26
N ARG A 77 -18.89 -0.31 7.18
CA ARG A 77 -18.64 -1.23 8.30
C ARG A 77 -17.48 -0.74 9.16
N ASN A 78 -17.46 -1.17 10.43
CA ASN A 78 -16.35 -0.86 11.35
C ASN A 78 -15.00 -1.33 10.81
N THR A 79 -14.98 -2.42 10.04
CA THR A 79 -13.75 -2.97 9.44
C THR A 79 -13.05 -1.99 8.53
N MET A 80 -13.73 -0.97 8.03
CA MET A 80 -13.12 0.02 7.15
C MET A 80 -11.93 0.72 7.82
N LEU A 81 -12.13 1.26 9.02
CA LEU A 81 -11.04 1.90 9.77
C LEU A 81 -10.14 0.89 10.48
N ASP A 82 -10.69 -0.25 10.89
CA ASP A 82 -9.88 -1.32 11.48
C ASP A 82 -8.81 -1.79 10.51
N ASN A 83 -9.15 -1.92 9.23
CA ASN A 83 -8.20 -2.29 8.19
C ASN A 83 -7.10 -1.23 8.02
N VAL A 84 -7.45 0.04 8.11
CA VAL A 84 -6.45 1.12 8.09
C VAL A 84 -5.51 1.01 9.29
N LYS A 85 -6.07 0.82 10.49
CA LYS A 85 -5.30 0.71 11.74
C LYS A 85 -4.34 -0.48 11.70
N GLU A 86 -4.82 -1.64 11.25
CA GLU A 86 -3.98 -2.82 11.09
C GLU A 86 -2.83 -2.56 10.13
N LEU A 87 -3.14 -1.93 9.00
CA LEU A 87 -2.13 -1.64 7.98
C LEU A 87 -1.06 -0.68 8.51
N VAL A 88 -1.45 0.42 9.17
CA VAL A 88 -0.47 1.37 9.71
C VAL A 88 0.40 0.75 10.80
N ASP A 89 -0.11 -0.22 11.53
CA ASP A 89 0.66 -0.92 12.56
C ASP A 89 1.72 -1.85 11.97
N VAL A 90 1.44 -2.47 10.81
CA VAL A 90 2.38 -3.41 10.19
C VAL A 90 3.25 -2.78 9.11
N LEU A 91 2.86 -1.63 8.55
CA LEU A 91 3.60 -0.97 7.47
C LEU A 91 5.08 -0.74 7.80
N PRO A 92 5.45 -0.27 9.01
CA PRO A 92 6.87 -0.08 9.31
C PRO A 92 7.70 -1.36 9.21
N PHE A 93 7.09 -2.50 9.54
CA PHE A 93 7.75 -3.82 9.47
C PHE A 93 7.81 -4.36 8.04
N LEU A 94 6.82 -4.02 7.22
CA LEU A 94 6.75 -4.46 5.83
C LEU A 94 7.55 -3.58 4.88
N ASN A 95 7.90 -2.37 5.32
CA ASN A 95 8.70 -1.42 4.53
C ASN A 95 10.19 -1.79 4.63
N VAL A 96 10.53 -2.93 4.04
CA VAL A 96 11.89 -3.50 4.13
C VAL A 96 12.93 -2.68 3.39
N THR A 97 12.51 -1.86 2.43
CA THR A 97 13.40 -0.97 1.68
C THR A 97 13.60 0.36 2.38
N ASP A 98 12.93 0.58 3.50
CA ASP A 98 12.94 1.84 4.26
C ASP A 98 12.63 3.05 3.37
N ASP A 99 11.56 2.91 2.58
CA ASP A 99 11.10 3.95 1.66
C ASP A 99 10.44 5.08 2.46
N ASP A 100 11.02 6.27 2.37
CA ASP A 100 10.55 7.45 3.09
C ASP A 100 9.13 7.86 2.67
N ARG A 101 8.75 7.59 1.42
CA ARG A 101 7.40 7.89 0.90
C ARG A 101 6.36 7.02 1.58
N ILE A 102 6.65 5.73 1.73
CA ILE A 102 5.77 4.80 2.44
C ILE A 102 5.66 5.22 3.91
N ALA A 103 6.77 5.54 4.55
CA ALA A 103 6.79 6.00 5.93
C ALA A 103 5.96 7.27 6.13
N LYS A 104 6.10 8.22 5.21
CA LYS A 104 5.34 9.47 5.23
C LYS A 104 3.84 9.23 5.10
N HIS A 105 3.43 8.42 4.13
CA HIS A 105 2.02 8.12 3.93
C HIS A 105 1.44 7.31 5.08
N CYS A 106 2.23 6.41 5.67
CA CYS A 106 1.83 5.67 6.87
C CYS A 106 1.52 6.62 8.01
N GLU A 107 2.38 7.61 8.25
CA GLU A 107 2.17 8.61 9.30
C GLU A 107 0.94 9.48 9.02
N GLU A 108 0.74 9.88 7.76
CA GLU A 108 -0.45 10.61 7.36
C GLU A 108 -1.72 9.80 7.60
N MET A 109 -1.70 8.51 7.26
CA MET A 109 -2.82 7.61 7.51
C MET A 109 -3.10 7.46 9.00
N ARG A 110 -2.04 7.36 9.81
CA ARG A 110 -2.16 7.22 11.26
C ARG A 110 -2.78 8.45 11.91
N THR A 111 -2.34 9.64 11.53
CA THR A 111 -2.75 10.89 12.18
C THR A 111 -4.07 11.43 11.63
N LYS A 112 -4.36 11.21 10.34
CA LYS A 112 -5.52 11.81 9.68
C LYS A 112 -6.71 10.86 9.56
N ILE A 113 -6.49 9.55 9.59
CA ILE A 113 -7.53 8.56 9.36
C ILE A 113 -7.66 7.60 10.53
N ALA A 114 -6.59 6.91 10.90
CA ALA A 114 -6.63 5.89 11.94
C ALA A 114 -6.81 6.46 13.36
N ALA A 115 -6.67 7.77 13.52
CA ALA A 115 -6.91 8.44 14.79
C ALA A 115 -8.39 8.45 15.19
N TYR A 116 -9.29 8.19 14.25
CA TYR A 116 -10.74 8.24 14.48
C TYR A 116 -11.32 6.83 14.51
N SER A 117 -12.53 6.72 15.10
CA SER A 117 -13.32 5.48 15.04
C SER A 117 -14.46 5.63 14.04
N CYS A 118 -14.99 4.51 13.58
CA CYS A 118 -16.16 4.53 12.69
C CYS A 118 -17.37 5.17 13.36
N ASP A 119 -17.52 5.00 14.67
CA ASP A 119 -18.61 5.64 15.42
C ASP A 119 -18.50 7.15 15.39
N GLN A 120 -17.29 7.69 15.54
CA GLN A 120 -17.06 9.14 15.45
C GLN A 120 -17.44 9.67 14.07
N LEU A 121 -17.13 8.92 13.00
CA LEU A 121 -17.47 9.31 11.64
C LEU A 121 -18.98 9.26 11.41
N ARG A 122 -19.68 8.29 12.01
CA ARG A 122 -21.12 8.17 11.88
C ARG A 122 -21.87 9.28 12.62
N GLU A 123 -21.34 9.71 13.75
CA GLU A 123 -21.92 10.77 14.55
C GLU A 123 -21.65 12.17 13.99
N ASN A 124 -20.59 12.31 13.21
CA ASN A 124 -20.16 13.59 12.67
C ASN A 124 -19.91 13.48 11.16
N GLU A 125 -20.93 13.85 10.39
CA GLU A 125 -20.87 13.81 8.93
C GLU A 125 -19.76 14.69 8.36
N ALA A 126 -19.54 15.88 8.95
CA ALA A 126 -18.48 16.78 8.53
C ALA A 126 -17.11 16.16 8.75
N LEU A 127 -16.92 15.45 9.86
CA LEU A 127 -15.68 14.72 10.16
C LEU A 127 -15.47 13.59 9.15
N CYS A 128 -16.53 12.86 8.83
CA CYS A 128 -16.47 11.79 7.84
C CYS A 128 -16.01 12.32 6.48
N LYS A 129 -16.58 13.44 6.05
CA LYS A 129 -16.18 14.08 4.78
C LYS A 129 -14.74 14.56 4.81
N LYS A 130 -14.29 15.09 5.93
CA LYS A 130 -12.89 15.51 6.11
C LYS A 130 -11.94 14.32 6.01
N VAL A 131 -12.25 13.23 6.68
CA VAL A 131 -11.44 12.01 6.62
C VAL A 131 -11.40 11.45 5.20
N GLY A 132 -12.52 11.44 4.50
CA GLY A 132 -12.59 11.03 3.11
C GLY A 132 -11.74 11.93 2.20
N GLN A 133 -11.76 13.24 2.44
CA GLN A 133 -10.93 14.19 1.69
C GLN A 133 -9.45 13.96 1.97
N ASP A 134 -9.08 13.73 3.23
CA ASP A 134 -7.70 13.43 3.61
C ASP A 134 -7.23 12.15 2.93
N ALA A 135 -8.07 11.13 2.86
CA ALA A 135 -7.77 9.90 2.12
C ALA A 135 -7.54 10.16 0.64
N ASN A 136 -8.38 10.99 0.02
CA ASN A 136 -8.19 11.40 -1.39
C ASN A 136 -6.89 12.16 -1.58
N ASP A 137 -6.51 13.03 -0.67
CA ASP A 137 -5.28 13.81 -0.74
C ASP A 137 -4.05 12.89 -0.68
N ILE A 138 -4.09 11.88 0.18
CA ILE A 138 -3.02 10.88 0.26
C ILE A 138 -2.96 10.06 -1.04
N LEU A 139 -4.11 9.63 -1.56
CA LEU A 139 -4.18 8.90 -2.83
C LEU A 139 -3.60 9.71 -3.99
N ALA A 140 -3.92 11.01 -4.05
CA ALA A 140 -3.38 11.90 -5.08
C ALA A 140 -1.86 12.01 -4.98
N ALA A 141 -1.32 12.12 -3.77
CA ALA A 141 0.11 12.16 -3.55
C ALA A 141 0.78 10.84 -3.95
N MET A 142 0.14 9.70 -3.64
CA MET A 142 0.63 8.40 -4.05
C MET A 142 0.65 8.25 -5.56
N SER A 143 -0.38 8.72 -6.25
CA SER A 143 -0.46 8.68 -7.71
C SER A 143 0.64 9.51 -8.37
N ALA A 144 1.00 10.64 -7.77
CA ALA A 144 2.10 11.47 -8.26
C ALA A 144 3.44 10.72 -8.20
N TYR A 145 3.68 9.97 -7.12
CA TYR A 145 4.88 9.13 -6.99
C TYR A 145 4.83 7.92 -7.92
N GLY A 146 3.67 7.28 -8.06
CA GLY A 146 3.49 6.14 -8.95
C GLY A 146 3.71 6.51 -10.41
N ALA A 147 3.28 7.71 -10.82
CA ALA A 147 3.49 8.20 -12.18
C ALA A 147 4.96 8.51 -12.48
N ALA A 148 5.76 8.77 -11.45
CA ALA A 148 7.18 9.04 -11.58
C ALA A 148 8.02 7.74 -11.64
N SER A 149 7.45 6.62 -11.30
CA SER A 149 8.10 5.33 -11.36
C SER A 149 7.79 4.63 -12.70
#